data_5fb28fe67950f74302eec888e3327a6a
#
_entry.id   5fb28fe67950f74302eec888e3327a6a
#
_cell.length_a   1.000
_cell.length_b   1.000
_cell.length_c   1.000
_cell.angle_alpha   90.00
_cell.angle_beta   90.00
_cell.angle_gamma   90.00
#
_symmetry.space_group_name_H-M   'P 1'
#
loop_
_entity.id
_entity.type
_entity.pdbx_description
1 polymer ?
#
loop_
_entity_poly.entity_id
_entity_poly.type
_entity_poly.pdbx_seq_one_letter_code
_entity_poly.pdbx_strand_id
1 'polypeptide(L)'
;RYSYRNPLLRRLRTRRFFADASHVAVDGFKPFFHLRQGGKLAGDVAQLARAGKRVALISHGTDTRSPEGHRDRVADSYFREGDADWLAAVSSSSRANREYAESSGVPVFYSTPDLGHDLPFGTWLPVCIDVDAWEWDGELLERERPRVLHLPSRRNPPIKGSRHIEPVLDELHEAGIIERVQVPSAVPHSQVRDLVRGSDVVIDQVLAGFYGVAAVEAMAAGRVVIGGLQD
;
A
#
# COMPACT_ATOMS: atom_id res chain seq x y z
N ARG A 1 13.28 1.07 14.92
CA ARG A 1 14.20 0.47 13.90
C ARG A 1 15.27 -0.33 14.64
N TYR A 2 15.14 -1.65 14.74
CA TYR A 2 16.18 -2.49 15.33
C TYR A 2 17.24 -2.81 14.27
N SER A 3 18.44 -2.24 14.44
CA SER A 3 19.63 -2.55 13.62
C SER A 3 20.14 -3.93 14.00
N TYR A 4 19.83 -4.94 13.21
CA TYR A 4 20.33 -6.31 13.42
C TYR A 4 21.71 -6.50 12.79
N ARG A 5 22.76 -6.13 13.51
CA ARG A 5 24.14 -6.30 13.03
C ARG A 5 24.63 -7.77 13.07
N ASN A 6 24.08 -8.61 13.96
CA ASN A 6 24.50 -10.01 14.12
C ASN A 6 23.43 -10.98 13.55
N PRO A 7 23.75 -11.79 12.51
CA PRO A 7 22.80 -12.71 11.88
C PRO A 7 22.33 -13.84 12.79
N LEU A 8 23.15 -14.32 13.73
CA LEU A 8 22.76 -15.37 14.68
C LEU A 8 21.76 -14.87 15.72
N LEU A 9 21.98 -13.69 16.28
CA LEU A 9 21.05 -13.06 17.23
C LEU A 9 19.72 -12.74 16.56
N ARG A 10 19.76 -12.34 15.29
CA ARG A 10 18.54 -12.11 14.50
C ARG A 10 17.76 -13.40 14.30
N ARG A 11 18.41 -14.51 13.93
CA ARG A 11 17.76 -15.82 13.74
C ARG A 11 17.13 -16.32 15.03
N LEU A 12 17.79 -16.17 16.17
CA LEU A 12 17.26 -16.54 17.48
C LEU A 12 16.06 -15.68 17.89
N ARG A 13 16.13 -14.36 17.67
CA ARG A 13 15.02 -13.43 17.98
C ARG A 13 13.82 -13.66 17.08
N THR A 14 14.03 -13.89 15.78
CA THR A 14 12.95 -14.18 14.85
C THR A 14 12.27 -15.50 15.20
N ARG A 15 13.03 -16.53 15.56
CA ARG A 15 12.45 -17.80 16.06
C ARG A 15 11.63 -17.59 17.33
N ARG A 16 12.12 -16.79 18.27
CA ARG A 16 11.41 -16.45 19.51
C ARG A 16 10.13 -15.64 19.22
N PHE A 17 10.18 -14.71 18.28
CA PHE A 17 9.03 -13.92 17.86
C PHE A 17 7.88 -14.78 17.32
N PHE A 18 8.20 -15.86 16.61
CA PHE A 18 7.19 -16.79 16.09
C PHE A 18 6.90 -17.99 17.01
N ALA A 19 7.56 -18.09 18.19
CA ALA A 19 7.43 -19.26 19.05
C ALA A 19 5.98 -19.56 19.42
N ASP A 20 5.25 -18.53 19.85
CA ASP A 20 3.88 -18.63 20.33
C ASP A 20 2.82 -18.44 19.24
N ALA A 21 3.23 -18.11 18.00
CA ALA A 21 2.32 -17.94 16.88
C ALA A 21 1.91 -19.32 16.33
N SER A 22 0.62 -19.58 16.19
CA SER A 22 0.09 -20.73 15.45
C SER A 22 -0.06 -20.43 13.95
N HIS A 23 -0.32 -19.17 13.60
CA HIS A 23 -0.56 -18.69 12.24
C HIS A 23 0.40 -17.52 11.93
N VAL A 24 0.87 -17.44 10.70
CA VAL A 24 1.77 -16.38 10.23
C VAL A 24 1.26 -15.88 8.88
N ALA A 25 0.89 -14.61 8.82
CA ALA A 25 0.61 -13.91 7.57
C ALA A 25 1.88 -13.19 7.11
N VAL A 26 2.32 -13.49 5.88
CA VAL A 26 3.52 -12.88 5.29
C VAL A 26 3.10 -11.71 4.42
N ASP A 27 3.46 -10.53 4.87
CA ASP A 27 3.13 -9.27 4.24
C ASP A 27 4.13 -8.92 3.11
N GLY A 28 3.60 -8.64 1.90
CA GLY A 28 4.33 -8.10 0.77
C GLY A 28 5.40 -9.02 0.18
N PHE A 29 5.28 -10.33 0.32
CA PHE A 29 6.16 -11.34 -0.30
C PHE A 29 7.65 -11.19 0.01
N LYS A 30 8.02 -10.59 1.14
CA LYS A 30 9.42 -10.34 1.51
C LYS A 30 9.97 -11.43 2.40
N PRO A 31 11.17 -11.98 2.09
CA PRO A 31 11.84 -12.91 2.98
C PRO A 31 12.23 -12.22 4.30
N PHE A 32 12.12 -12.92 5.42
CA PHE A 32 12.33 -12.36 6.76
C PHE A 32 13.38 -13.07 7.59
N PHE A 33 13.65 -14.37 7.38
CA PHE A 33 14.72 -15.06 8.11
C PHE A 33 16.12 -14.81 7.54
N HIS A 34 16.27 -14.70 6.23
CA HIS A 34 17.54 -14.73 5.52
C HIS A 34 17.79 -13.52 4.61
N LEU A 35 17.40 -12.31 5.01
CA LEU A 35 17.48 -11.08 4.20
C LEU A 35 18.88 -10.76 3.61
N ARG A 36 19.97 -11.22 4.24
CA ARG A 36 21.35 -10.92 3.80
C ARG A 36 21.98 -12.00 2.89
N GLN A 37 21.37 -13.18 2.75
CA GLN A 37 21.97 -14.32 2.03
C GLN A 37 21.19 -14.67 0.75
N GLY A 38 20.48 -13.71 0.16
CA GLY A 38 19.61 -14.00 -0.99
C GLY A 38 18.52 -15.02 -0.66
N GLY A 39 18.12 -15.08 0.63
CA GLY A 39 17.11 -15.99 1.12
C GLY A 39 15.80 -15.79 0.35
N LYS A 40 15.23 -16.89 -0.13
CA LYS A 40 13.98 -16.89 -0.84
C LYS A 40 12.83 -17.04 0.16
N LEU A 41 11.73 -16.34 -0.07
CA LEU A 41 10.50 -16.46 0.72
C LEU A 41 10.04 -17.93 0.88
N ALA A 42 10.19 -18.75 -0.17
CA ALA A 42 9.90 -20.17 -0.14
C ALA A 42 10.64 -20.93 0.99
N GLY A 43 11.90 -20.56 1.26
CA GLY A 43 12.68 -21.12 2.36
C GLY A 43 12.12 -20.75 3.74
N ASP A 44 11.68 -19.50 3.88
CA ASP A 44 11.08 -19.00 5.13
C ASP A 44 9.73 -19.66 5.40
N VAL A 45 8.86 -19.75 4.39
CA VAL A 45 7.57 -20.45 4.47
C VAL A 45 7.75 -21.92 4.81
N ALA A 46 8.66 -22.63 4.13
CA ALA A 46 8.97 -24.03 4.43
C ALA A 46 9.54 -24.23 5.86
N GLN A 47 10.30 -23.26 6.36
CA GLN A 47 10.80 -23.31 7.74
C GLN A 47 9.67 -23.16 8.77
N LEU A 48 8.73 -22.25 8.54
CA LEU A 48 7.55 -22.05 9.39
C LEU A 48 6.64 -23.31 9.37
N ALA A 49 6.37 -23.84 8.18
CA ALA A 49 5.55 -25.03 8.02
C ALA A 49 6.16 -26.24 8.76
N ARG A 50 7.49 -26.46 8.66
CA ARG A 50 8.18 -27.51 9.44
C ARG A 50 8.13 -27.29 10.95
N ALA A 51 7.96 -26.03 11.38
CA ALA A 51 7.73 -25.69 12.78
C ALA A 51 6.25 -25.78 13.21
N GLY A 52 5.38 -26.37 12.38
CA GLY A 52 3.95 -26.57 12.66
C GLY A 52 3.12 -25.30 12.56
N LYS A 53 3.64 -24.23 11.94
CA LYS A 53 2.90 -22.97 11.76
C LYS A 53 2.07 -23.02 10.47
N ARG A 54 0.85 -22.50 10.52
CA ARG A 54 0.05 -22.22 9.31
C ARG A 54 0.49 -20.91 8.72
N VAL A 55 0.73 -20.87 7.40
CA VAL A 55 1.24 -19.69 6.72
C VAL A 55 0.27 -19.25 5.64
N ALA A 56 0.09 -17.94 5.51
CA ALA A 56 -0.61 -17.31 4.40
C ALA A 56 0.24 -16.19 3.81
N LEU A 57 0.03 -15.86 2.53
CA LEU A 57 0.68 -14.75 1.83
C LEU A 57 -0.33 -13.62 1.64
N ILE A 58 0.10 -12.37 1.81
CA ILE A 58 -0.74 -11.20 1.57
C ILE A 58 -0.03 -10.29 0.56
N SER A 59 -0.73 -9.95 -0.53
CA SER A 59 -0.30 -8.99 -1.54
C SER A 59 -0.97 -7.63 -1.33
N HIS A 60 -0.19 -6.55 -1.53
CA HIS A 60 -0.67 -5.18 -1.37
C HIS A 60 -0.52 -4.32 -2.64
N GLY A 61 0.04 -4.85 -3.71
CA GLY A 61 0.19 -4.07 -4.92
C GLY A 61 1.39 -4.48 -5.79
N THR A 62 2.43 -3.66 -5.86
CA THR A 62 3.62 -3.88 -6.71
C THR A 62 4.40 -5.16 -6.41
N ASP A 63 4.13 -5.81 -5.30
CA ASP A 63 4.68 -7.11 -4.95
C ASP A 63 4.20 -8.23 -5.88
N THR A 64 2.96 -8.16 -6.39
CA THR A 64 2.41 -9.14 -7.35
C THR A 64 1.79 -8.52 -8.60
N ARG A 65 1.43 -7.21 -8.57
CA ARG A 65 0.79 -6.54 -9.71
C ARG A 65 1.66 -6.60 -10.96
N SER A 66 1.09 -7.12 -12.06
CA SER A 66 1.74 -7.13 -13.37
C SER A 66 1.81 -5.71 -13.94
N PRO A 67 3.00 -5.15 -14.20
CA PRO A 67 3.09 -3.85 -14.87
C PRO A 67 2.44 -3.83 -16.24
N GLU A 68 2.55 -4.91 -17.00
CA GLU A 68 1.94 -5.05 -18.32
C GLU A 68 0.42 -5.11 -18.22
N GLY A 69 -0.12 -6.09 -17.47
CA GLY A 69 -1.56 -6.23 -17.29
C GLY A 69 -2.21 -4.99 -16.66
N HIS A 70 -1.52 -4.29 -15.78
CA HIS A 70 -2.05 -3.04 -15.22
C HIS A 70 -2.09 -1.92 -16.26
N ARG A 71 -1.08 -1.78 -17.14
CA ARG A 71 -1.09 -0.79 -18.22
C ARG A 71 -2.17 -1.06 -19.28
N ASP A 72 -2.54 -2.32 -19.45
CA ASP A 72 -3.61 -2.70 -20.40
C ASP A 72 -5.00 -2.36 -19.84
N ARG A 73 -5.19 -2.44 -18.53
CA ARG A 73 -6.47 -2.15 -17.88
C ARG A 73 -6.62 -0.68 -17.45
N VAL A 74 -5.52 -0.02 -17.03
CA VAL A 74 -5.53 1.34 -16.49
C VAL A 74 -4.85 2.28 -17.46
N ALA A 75 -5.63 3.17 -18.09
CA ALA A 75 -5.13 4.10 -19.10
C ALA A 75 -3.99 4.97 -18.55
N ASP A 76 -4.18 5.53 -17.34
CA ASP A 76 -3.21 6.38 -16.66
C ASP A 76 -2.37 5.61 -15.63
N SER A 77 -1.99 4.39 -15.99
CA SER A 77 -1.20 3.52 -15.13
C SER A 77 0.11 4.15 -14.67
N TYR A 78 0.39 4.16 -13.36
CA TYR A 78 1.67 4.64 -12.81
C TYR A 78 2.90 3.88 -13.36
N PHE A 79 2.73 2.69 -13.90
CA PHE A 79 3.80 1.96 -14.58
C PHE A 79 4.22 2.59 -15.92
N ARG A 80 3.43 3.51 -16.48
CA ARG A 80 3.83 4.30 -17.66
C ARG A 80 4.81 5.42 -17.29
N GLU A 81 4.86 5.77 -16.02
CA GLU A 81 5.65 6.88 -15.49
C GLU A 81 6.92 6.43 -14.75
N GLY A 82 7.09 5.14 -14.49
CA GLY A 82 8.27 4.57 -13.84
C GLY A 82 9.49 4.55 -14.78
N ASP A 83 10.70 4.70 -14.22
CA ASP A 83 11.93 4.50 -14.97
C ASP A 83 12.12 3.03 -15.39
N ALA A 84 12.95 2.82 -16.42
CA ALA A 84 13.14 1.50 -17.03
C ALA A 84 13.72 0.46 -16.05
N ASP A 85 14.65 0.88 -15.19
CA ASP A 85 15.31 -0.02 -14.23
C ASP A 85 14.32 -0.48 -13.15
N TRP A 86 13.52 0.46 -12.63
CA TRP A 86 12.47 0.14 -11.68
C TRP A 86 11.41 -0.77 -12.30
N LEU A 87 10.97 -0.48 -13.54
CA LEU A 87 9.99 -1.31 -14.26
C LEU A 87 10.52 -2.74 -14.47
N ALA A 88 11.77 -2.90 -14.90
CA ALA A 88 12.38 -4.19 -15.07
C ALA A 88 12.45 -4.97 -13.74
N ALA A 89 12.87 -4.31 -12.67
CA ALA A 89 12.95 -4.90 -11.34
C ALA A 89 11.57 -5.34 -10.81
N VAL A 90 10.56 -4.48 -10.94
CA VAL A 90 9.19 -4.81 -10.50
C VAL A 90 8.58 -5.90 -11.37
N SER A 91 8.75 -5.86 -12.69
CA SER A 91 8.24 -6.91 -13.59
C SER A 91 8.82 -8.28 -13.24
N SER A 92 10.13 -8.34 -12.98
CA SER A 92 10.80 -9.57 -12.58
C SER A 92 10.32 -10.07 -11.21
N SER A 93 10.29 -9.18 -10.21
CA SER A 93 9.93 -9.58 -8.85
C SER A 93 8.45 -9.94 -8.71
N SER A 94 7.54 -9.17 -9.32
CA SER A 94 6.10 -9.46 -9.26
C SER A 94 5.75 -10.76 -9.99
N ARG A 95 6.40 -11.06 -11.10
CA ARG A 95 6.25 -12.34 -11.80
C ARG A 95 6.70 -13.51 -10.91
N ALA A 96 7.91 -13.44 -10.36
CA ALA A 96 8.42 -14.49 -9.48
C ALA A 96 7.53 -14.70 -8.24
N ASN A 97 6.96 -13.62 -7.70
CA ASN A 97 6.05 -13.70 -6.56
C ASN A 97 4.71 -14.36 -6.95
N ARG A 98 4.16 -14.06 -8.12
CA ARG A 98 2.93 -14.74 -8.62
C ARG A 98 3.16 -16.23 -8.85
N GLU A 99 4.26 -16.59 -9.53
CA GLU A 99 4.64 -17.99 -9.76
C GLU A 99 4.82 -18.74 -8.42
N TYR A 100 5.44 -18.10 -7.45
CA TYR A 100 5.56 -18.68 -6.12
C TYR A 100 4.21 -18.77 -5.40
N ALA A 101 3.37 -17.74 -5.46
CA ALA A 101 2.05 -17.75 -4.84
C ALA A 101 1.21 -18.93 -5.36
N GLU A 102 1.16 -19.13 -6.68
CA GLU A 102 0.43 -20.20 -7.34
C GLU A 102 0.95 -21.59 -6.96
N SER A 103 2.29 -21.76 -6.92
CA SER A 103 2.92 -23.06 -6.66
C SER A 103 3.09 -23.39 -5.17
N SER A 104 2.91 -22.42 -4.26
CA SER A 104 3.26 -22.57 -2.85
C SER A 104 2.32 -23.51 -2.05
N GLY A 105 1.08 -23.67 -2.50
CA GLY A 105 0.06 -24.45 -1.80
C GLY A 105 -0.42 -23.82 -0.48
N VAL A 106 -0.03 -22.57 -0.17
CA VAL A 106 -0.54 -21.83 1.01
C VAL A 106 -1.63 -20.85 0.61
N PRO A 107 -2.56 -20.49 1.51
CA PRO A 107 -3.56 -19.46 1.24
C PRO A 107 -2.91 -18.14 0.80
N VAL A 108 -3.48 -17.52 -0.22
CA VAL A 108 -3.04 -16.23 -0.76
C VAL A 108 -4.17 -15.23 -0.66
N PHE A 109 -3.87 -14.07 -0.09
CA PHE A 109 -4.80 -12.96 0.03
C PHE A 109 -4.26 -11.74 -0.71
N TYR A 110 -5.16 -10.86 -1.15
CA TYR A 110 -4.79 -9.58 -1.76
C TYR A 110 -5.69 -8.45 -1.23
N SER A 111 -5.11 -7.26 -1.04
CA SER A 111 -5.77 -6.16 -0.33
C SER A 111 -6.66 -5.28 -1.23
N THR A 112 -6.43 -5.26 -2.54
CA THR A 112 -7.19 -4.44 -3.49
C THR A 112 -7.79 -5.32 -4.60
N PRO A 113 -9.06 -5.12 -4.99
CA PRO A 113 -9.78 -6.00 -5.94
C PRO A 113 -9.07 -6.19 -7.27
N ASP A 114 -8.39 -5.17 -7.79
CA ASP A 114 -7.64 -5.21 -9.04
C ASP A 114 -6.55 -6.30 -9.07
N LEU A 115 -6.01 -6.67 -7.91
CA LEU A 115 -5.03 -7.76 -7.79
C LEU A 115 -5.64 -9.15 -8.06
N GLY A 116 -6.96 -9.28 -8.06
CA GLY A 116 -7.63 -10.52 -8.47
C GLY A 116 -7.33 -10.91 -9.92
N HIS A 117 -7.00 -9.95 -10.80
CA HIS A 117 -6.52 -10.22 -12.14
C HIS A 117 -5.14 -10.89 -12.16
N ASP A 118 -4.29 -10.56 -11.22
CA ASP A 118 -2.93 -11.09 -11.10
C ASP A 118 -2.84 -12.34 -10.22
N LEU A 119 -3.82 -12.52 -9.32
CA LEU A 119 -3.94 -13.63 -8.36
C LEU A 119 -5.35 -14.23 -8.39
N PRO A 120 -5.79 -14.83 -9.53
CA PRO A 120 -7.17 -15.30 -9.69
C PRO A 120 -7.56 -16.45 -8.73
N PHE A 121 -6.56 -17.12 -8.16
CA PHE A 121 -6.72 -18.17 -7.13
C PHE A 121 -6.71 -17.62 -5.70
N GLY A 122 -6.39 -16.33 -5.51
CA GLY A 122 -6.34 -15.68 -4.22
C GLY A 122 -7.72 -15.26 -3.70
N THR A 123 -7.76 -14.85 -2.45
CA THR A 123 -8.96 -14.33 -1.80
C THR A 123 -8.80 -12.85 -1.51
N TRP A 124 -9.77 -12.04 -1.86
CA TRP A 124 -9.78 -10.63 -1.48
C TRP A 124 -9.91 -10.48 0.04
N LEU A 125 -8.94 -9.79 0.62
CA LEU A 125 -8.91 -9.37 2.03
C LEU A 125 -8.88 -7.84 2.04
N PRO A 126 -10.03 -7.17 2.14
CA PRO A 126 -10.09 -5.72 2.04
C PRO A 126 -9.25 -5.04 3.13
N VAL A 127 -8.81 -3.82 2.83
CA VAL A 127 -8.17 -2.97 3.85
C VAL A 127 -9.17 -2.73 4.98
N CYS A 128 -8.76 -3.06 6.18
CA CYS A 128 -9.53 -2.84 7.40
C CYS A 128 -8.89 -1.75 8.25
N ILE A 129 -9.71 -0.87 8.79
CA ILE A 129 -9.31 0.17 9.73
C ILE A 129 -10.23 0.13 10.95
N ASP A 130 -9.76 0.69 12.04
CA ASP A 130 -10.59 0.97 13.21
C ASP A 130 -11.44 2.21 12.92
N VAL A 131 -12.70 2.01 12.51
CA VAL A 131 -13.61 3.08 12.10
C VAL A 131 -13.82 4.08 13.24
N ASP A 132 -14.04 3.60 14.46
CA ASP A 132 -14.28 4.45 15.62
C ASP A 132 -13.09 5.38 15.90
N ALA A 133 -11.87 4.91 15.61
CA ALA A 133 -10.68 5.73 15.74
C ALA A 133 -10.62 6.87 14.70
N TRP A 134 -11.32 6.77 13.59
CA TRP A 134 -11.35 7.77 12.52
C TRP A 134 -12.60 8.63 12.54
N GLU A 135 -13.66 8.20 13.22
CA GLU A 135 -14.92 8.93 13.30
C GLU A 135 -14.71 10.41 13.65
N TRP A 136 -15.42 11.27 12.95
CA TRP A 136 -15.36 12.71 13.12
C TRP A 136 -16.70 13.33 12.74
N ASP A 137 -17.29 14.08 13.66
CA ASP A 137 -18.57 14.76 13.55
C ASP A 137 -18.46 16.26 13.23
N GLY A 138 -17.23 16.73 12.91
CA GLY A 138 -16.98 18.13 12.57
C GLY A 138 -17.57 18.51 11.22
N GLU A 139 -17.73 19.82 11.02
CA GLU A 139 -18.26 20.45 9.81
C GLU A 139 -17.58 19.94 8.53
N LEU A 140 -18.36 19.76 7.46
CA LEU A 140 -17.89 19.33 6.15
C LEU A 140 -18.42 20.32 5.09
N LEU A 141 -17.51 20.88 4.29
CA LEU A 141 -17.82 21.83 3.19
C LEU A 141 -18.59 23.09 3.63
N GLU A 142 -18.52 23.48 4.89
CA GLU A 142 -19.13 24.70 5.41
C GLU A 142 -18.24 25.95 5.29
N ARG A 143 -16.95 25.73 4.93
CA ARG A 143 -15.99 26.81 4.68
C ARG A 143 -16.24 27.43 3.31
N GLU A 144 -16.05 28.75 3.20
CA GLU A 144 -16.09 29.46 1.92
C GLU A 144 -15.11 28.82 0.91
N ARG A 145 -13.93 28.37 1.40
CA ARG A 145 -12.93 27.63 0.62
C ARG A 145 -12.75 26.25 1.22
N PRO A 146 -13.15 25.19 0.53
CA PRO A 146 -12.93 23.82 1.02
C PRO A 146 -11.44 23.53 1.25
N ARG A 147 -11.11 22.88 2.35
CA ARG A 147 -9.74 22.43 2.64
C ARG A 147 -9.48 21.11 1.95
N VAL A 148 -8.50 21.11 1.06
CA VAL A 148 -8.15 19.94 0.24
C VAL A 148 -6.79 19.39 0.65
N LEU A 149 -6.78 18.12 1.02
CA LEU A 149 -5.59 17.37 1.43
C LEU A 149 -5.19 16.37 0.35
N HIS A 150 -3.92 16.36 -0.01
CA HIS A 150 -3.28 15.24 -0.69
C HIS A 150 -2.08 14.77 0.12
N LEU A 151 -2.04 13.46 0.44
CA LEU A 151 -0.92 12.84 1.15
C LEU A 151 -0.03 12.12 0.14
N PRO A 152 1.03 12.78 -0.34
CA PRO A 152 1.94 12.16 -1.29
C PRO A 152 2.65 10.97 -0.66
N SER A 153 2.83 9.89 -1.42
CA SER A 153 3.67 8.78 -1.01
C SER A 153 5.09 8.96 -1.56
N ARG A 154 5.59 8.01 -2.30
CA ARG A 154 6.87 8.13 -3.00
C ARG A 154 6.69 8.97 -4.27
N ARG A 155 7.65 9.86 -4.55
CA ARG A 155 7.69 10.60 -5.81
C ARG A 155 8.25 9.77 -6.97
N ASN A 156 9.06 8.78 -6.66
CA ASN A 156 9.57 7.80 -7.62
C ASN A 156 9.55 6.40 -6.98
N PRO A 157 8.74 5.46 -7.48
CA PRO A 157 7.74 5.63 -8.55
C PRO A 157 6.55 6.49 -8.10
N PRO A 158 5.89 7.20 -9.04
CA PRO A 158 4.81 8.15 -8.74
C PRO A 158 3.45 7.46 -8.57
N ILE A 159 3.33 6.49 -7.69
CA ILE A 159 2.16 5.61 -7.56
C ILE A 159 0.86 6.37 -7.37
N LYS A 160 0.87 7.44 -6.56
CA LYS A 160 -0.34 8.22 -6.27
C LYS A 160 -0.67 9.27 -7.33
N GLY A 161 0.23 9.59 -8.24
CA GLY A 161 0.04 10.67 -9.21
C GLY A 161 0.24 12.07 -8.63
N SER A 162 0.97 12.21 -7.53
CA SER A 162 1.20 13.50 -6.85
C SER A 162 1.72 14.60 -7.78
N ARG A 163 2.54 14.24 -8.77
CA ARG A 163 3.06 15.19 -9.77
C ARG A 163 1.98 15.85 -10.65
N HIS A 164 0.82 15.21 -10.78
CA HIS A 164 -0.34 15.75 -11.49
C HIS A 164 -1.29 16.47 -10.54
N ILE A 165 -1.42 15.97 -9.32
CA ILE A 165 -2.33 16.50 -8.30
C ILE A 165 -1.80 17.82 -7.74
N GLU A 166 -0.52 17.87 -7.33
CA GLU A 166 0.06 19.02 -6.63
C GLU A 166 -0.05 20.33 -7.43
N PRO A 167 0.29 20.39 -8.74
CA PRO A 167 0.17 21.63 -9.52
C PRO A 167 -1.27 22.14 -9.63
N VAL A 168 -2.23 21.23 -9.80
CA VAL A 168 -3.68 21.60 -9.86
C VAL A 168 -4.15 22.16 -8.52
N LEU A 169 -3.70 21.57 -7.40
CA LEU A 169 -4.03 22.10 -6.07
C LEU A 169 -3.41 23.46 -5.81
N ASP A 170 -2.19 23.72 -6.33
CA ASP A 170 -1.55 25.04 -6.23
C ASP A 170 -2.32 26.08 -7.04
N GLU A 171 -2.67 25.77 -8.29
CA GLU A 171 -3.48 26.66 -9.15
C GLU A 171 -4.84 27.01 -8.52
N LEU A 172 -5.56 26.02 -8.02
CA LEU A 172 -6.86 26.24 -7.38
C LEU A 172 -6.74 27.04 -6.06
N HIS A 173 -5.66 26.83 -5.32
CA HIS A 173 -5.37 27.59 -4.10
C HIS A 173 -5.05 29.06 -4.40
N GLU A 174 -4.21 29.32 -5.40
CA GLU A 174 -3.85 30.67 -5.85
C GLU A 174 -5.07 31.41 -6.43
N ALA A 175 -5.95 30.70 -7.15
CA ALA A 175 -7.22 31.24 -7.63
C ALA A 175 -8.24 31.52 -6.51
N GLY A 176 -7.95 31.13 -5.27
CA GLY A 176 -8.83 31.33 -4.12
C GLY A 176 -10.05 30.41 -4.08
N ILE A 177 -10.06 29.32 -4.86
CA ILE A 177 -11.17 28.36 -4.94
C ILE A 177 -11.13 27.37 -3.77
N ILE A 178 -9.94 26.93 -3.36
CA ILE A 178 -9.71 26.00 -2.25
C ILE A 178 -8.67 26.54 -1.27
N GLU A 179 -8.61 25.91 -0.09
CA GLU A 179 -7.44 25.98 0.81
C GLU A 179 -6.65 24.67 0.68
N ARG A 180 -5.45 24.72 0.06
CA ARG A 180 -4.57 23.56 0.01
C ARG A 180 -3.95 23.31 1.39
N VAL A 181 -4.16 22.13 1.95
CA VAL A 181 -3.48 21.70 3.17
C VAL A 181 -2.02 21.36 2.87
N GLN A 182 -1.09 22.15 3.44
CA GLN A 182 0.35 21.92 3.27
C GLN A 182 0.78 20.71 4.09
N VAL A 183 1.43 19.74 3.45
CA VAL A 183 1.93 18.53 4.08
C VAL A 183 3.45 18.55 4.10
N PRO A 184 4.09 18.46 5.29
CA PRO A 184 5.54 18.29 5.38
C PRO A 184 6.01 17.03 4.65
N SER A 185 7.26 17.03 4.19
CA SER A 185 7.85 15.92 3.41
C SER A 185 7.82 14.56 4.14
N ALA A 186 7.65 14.55 5.46
CA ALA A 186 7.48 13.35 6.28
C ALA A 186 6.51 13.67 7.42
N VAL A 187 5.29 13.13 7.34
CA VAL A 187 4.29 13.23 8.39
C VAL A 187 4.29 11.93 9.19
N PRO A 188 4.48 11.97 10.51
CA PRO A 188 4.25 10.82 11.37
C PRO A 188 2.81 10.33 11.24
N HIS A 189 2.60 9.00 11.19
CA HIS A 189 1.26 8.43 11.05
C HIS A 189 0.27 8.93 12.13
N SER A 190 0.76 9.22 13.33
CA SER A 190 -0.04 9.79 14.42
C SER A 190 -0.65 11.17 14.11
N GLN A 191 -0.07 11.93 13.17
CA GLN A 191 -0.55 13.25 12.76
C GLN A 191 -1.45 13.19 11.51
N VAL A 192 -1.46 12.07 10.79
CA VAL A 192 -2.28 11.90 9.57
C VAL A 192 -3.76 12.06 9.88
N ARG A 193 -4.20 11.52 11.03
CA ARG A 193 -5.60 11.62 11.47
C ARG A 193 -6.08 13.07 11.60
N ASP A 194 -5.29 13.93 12.23
CA ASP A 194 -5.65 15.33 12.43
C ASP A 194 -5.69 16.09 11.11
N LEU A 195 -4.78 15.78 10.18
CA LEU A 195 -4.80 16.35 8.83
C LEU A 195 -6.06 15.95 8.06
N VAL A 196 -6.44 14.68 8.12
CA VAL A 196 -7.66 14.16 7.46
C VAL A 196 -8.91 14.81 8.06
N ARG A 197 -9.04 14.80 9.39
CA ARG A 197 -10.18 15.42 10.10
C ARG A 197 -10.29 16.91 9.85
N GLY A 198 -9.17 17.60 9.76
CA GLY A 198 -9.11 19.03 9.45
C GLY A 198 -9.34 19.39 8.00
N SER A 199 -9.62 18.43 7.11
CA SER A 199 -9.84 18.63 5.69
C SER A 199 -11.29 18.37 5.32
N ASP A 200 -11.76 18.94 4.22
CA ASP A 200 -13.08 18.69 3.64
C ASP A 200 -12.99 17.62 2.55
N VAL A 201 -11.94 17.69 1.75
CA VAL A 201 -11.70 16.79 0.62
C VAL A 201 -10.32 16.16 0.76
N VAL A 202 -10.23 14.86 0.53
CA VAL A 202 -8.96 14.12 0.48
C VAL A 202 -8.78 13.53 -0.91
N ILE A 203 -7.67 13.90 -1.57
CA ILE A 203 -7.29 13.28 -2.85
C ILE A 203 -6.32 12.16 -2.57
N ASP A 204 -6.70 10.94 -2.90
CA ASP A 204 -5.84 9.77 -2.73
C ASP A 204 -4.98 9.52 -3.97
N GLN A 205 -5.07 8.40 -4.59
CA GLN A 205 -4.26 8.01 -5.74
C GLN A 205 -5.11 8.02 -7.03
N VAL A 206 -4.54 8.55 -8.12
CA VAL A 206 -5.24 8.67 -9.40
C VAL A 206 -4.66 7.76 -10.50
N LEU A 207 -3.48 7.19 -10.28
CA LEU A 207 -2.77 6.36 -11.26
C LEU A 207 -2.81 4.85 -10.97
N ALA A 208 -3.38 4.46 -9.84
CA ALA A 208 -3.34 3.07 -9.38
C ALA A 208 -4.55 2.23 -9.82
N GLY A 209 -5.59 2.85 -10.34
CA GLY A 209 -6.82 2.17 -10.75
C GLY A 209 -7.70 1.69 -9.59
N PHE A 210 -7.26 1.90 -8.35
CA PHE A 210 -8.01 1.57 -7.14
C PHE A 210 -7.60 2.48 -5.98
N TYR A 211 -8.48 2.65 -4.99
CA TYR A 211 -8.22 3.47 -3.82
C TYR A 211 -7.25 2.81 -2.82
N GLY A 212 -6.52 3.62 -2.08
CA GLY A 212 -5.59 3.18 -1.03
C GLY A 212 -6.17 3.29 0.39
N VAL A 213 -5.33 2.97 1.37
CA VAL A 213 -5.68 3.07 2.81
C VAL A 213 -6.11 4.49 3.18
N ALA A 214 -5.45 5.51 2.64
CA ALA A 214 -5.77 6.91 2.93
C ALA A 214 -7.20 7.29 2.52
N ALA A 215 -7.73 6.71 1.43
CA ALA A 215 -9.12 6.89 1.05
C ALA A 215 -10.08 6.25 2.05
N VAL A 216 -9.78 5.03 2.52
CA VAL A 216 -10.59 4.33 3.52
C VAL A 216 -10.62 5.11 4.84
N GLU A 217 -9.47 5.60 5.27
CA GLU A 217 -9.33 6.45 6.46
C GLU A 217 -10.13 7.76 6.33
N ALA A 218 -10.06 8.41 5.17
CA ALA A 218 -10.80 9.64 4.90
C ALA A 218 -12.32 9.41 4.84
N MET A 219 -12.78 8.33 4.22
CA MET A 219 -14.20 7.94 4.22
C MET A 219 -14.71 7.66 5.62
N ALA A 220 -13.95 6.97 6.46
CA ALA A 220 -14.32 6.74 7.85
C ALA A 220 -14.37 8.03 8.69
N ALA A 221 -13.56 9.04 8.33
CA ALA A 221 -13.65 10.37 8.92
C ALA A 221 -14.74 11.24 8.30
N GLY A 222 -15.62 10.70 7.43
CA GLY A 222 -16.70 11.43 6.79
C GLY A 222 -16.24 12.48 5.78
N ARG A 223 -15.03 12.36 5.23
CA ARG A 223 -14.48 13.32 4.25
C ARG A 223 -14.85 12.94 2.82
N VAL A 224 -14.97 13.93 1.96
CA VAL A 224 -15.13 13.68 0.51
C VAL A 224 -13.82 13.10 -0.01
N VAL A 225 -13.89 12.02 -0.78
CA VAL A 225 -12.70 11.36 -1.34
C VAL A 225 -12.70 11.44 -2.85
N ILE A 226 -11.57 11.85 -3.41
CA ILE A 226 -11.30 11.81 -4.85
C ILE A 226 -10.19 10.79 -5.10
N GLY A 227 -10.44 9.84 -6.00
CA GLY A 227 -9.47 8.82 -6.40
C GLY A 227 -9.74 8.29 -7.79
N GLY A 228 -8.73 7.70 -8.44
CA GLY A 228 -8.88 7.01 -9.72
C GLY A 228 -9.39 5.60 -9.50
N LEU A 229 -10.61 5.33 -9.96
CA LEU A 229 -11.20 3.99 -10.01
C LEU A 229 -11.31 3.52 -11.45
N GLN A 230 -11.04 2.25 -11.67
CA GLN A 230 -11.26 1.56 -12.94
C GLN A 230 -12.26 0.43 -12.71
N ASP A 231 -13.12 0.19 -13.68
CA ASP A 231 -14.12 -0.88 -13.68
C ASP A 231 -13.45 -2.27 -13.87
#